data_c7f30842eb380f8ee9ac0bb0d8008996
#
_entry.id   c7f30842eb380f8ee9ac0bb0d8008996
#
_cell.length_a   1.000
_cell.length_b   1.000
_cell.length_c   1.000
_cell.angle_alpha   90.00
_cell.angle_beta   90.00
_cell.angle_gamma   90.00
#
_symmetry.space_group_name_H-M   'P 1'
#
loop_
_entity.id
_entity.type
_entity.pdbx_description
1 polymer ?
#
loop_
_entity_poly.entity_id
_entity_poly.type
_entity_poly.pdbx_seq_one_letter_code
_entity_poly.pdbx_strand_id
1 'polypeptide(L)'
;MAKPAQAPRTSSLSPWRLKFKAVRPGYKVLFSLVVALIILRLLLPSIAKRYVNRNLNELPGYTGHVNDIDIALLRGAYVIKGLVLAKTTDPPKHPFLEISRSDLSVEWKALFKGKLTGEVALKRPVMNIIAATADIDKEPPRASWERTLKALMPIRINRLLLNDARFTYLEPHTELHIDHMQLTALNLANVESAPAALPSTISATGTSIGGGHLKADAKANVIKNIPDFDAKVQLTGTNLTALNGFLRSHLKFDIHRGSIDLYSELKMTDGHYNGYVKPFIKNLKVLDVKKDIKKKGGVFNVVKKAVVGLFAKAVENPKTKKIATKIPIEGTVKELKTDNWKTFVGVLRNAFVKAFRQGIDGEVK
;
A
#
# COMPACT_ATOMS: atom_id res chain seq x y z
N MET A 1 39.13 -79.79 73.67
CA MET A 1 39.73 -78.77 72.77
C MET A 1 38.71 -78.40 71.75
N ALA A 2 38.05 -77.25 71.91
CA ALA A 2 37.02 -76.77 71.05
C ALA A 2 37.60 -75.60 70.25
N LYS A 3 37.42 -75.65 68.90
CA LYS A 3 37.89 -74.66 67.97
C LYS A 3 36.89 -73.46 67.90
N PRO A 4 37.32 -72.21 67.96
CA PRO A 4 36.41 -71.08 67.90
C PRO A 4 35.83 -70.83 66.50
N ALA A 5 34.55 -70.49 66.48
CA ALA A 5 33.78 -70.15 65.28
C ALA A 5 34.22 -68.81 64.63
N GLN A 6 34.39 -68.83 63.34
CA GLN A 6 34.67 -67.61 62.52
C GLN A 6 33.38 -66.82 62.31
N ALA A 7 33.45 -65.52 62.62
CA ALA A 7 32.42 -64.56 62.34
C ALA A 7 32.24 -64.26 60.83
N PRO A 8 31.02 -63.95 60.32
CA PRO A 8 30.77 -63.68 58.89
C PRO A 8 31.35 -62.31 58.43
N ARG A 9 32.02 -62.34 57.33
CA ARG A 9 32.53 -61.14 56.66
C ARG A 9 31.36 -60.31 56.12
N THR A 10 31.15 -59.11 56.62
CA THR A 10 30.26 -58.08 56.03
C THR A 10 30.87 -57.56 54.74
N SER A 11 30.23 -57.83 53.59
CA SER A 11 30.58 -57.27 52.36
C SER A 11 30.17 -55.76 52.34
N SER A 12 31.15 -54.90 52.36
CA SER A 12 30.95 -53.44 52.16
C SER A 12 30.54 -53.17 50.71
N LEU A 13 29.27 -52.85 50.53
CA LEU A 13 28.78 -52.31 49.28
C LEU A 13 29.47 -50.94 49.01
N SER A 14 30.36 -50.91 48.03
CA SER A 14 31.00 -49.68 47.62
C SER A 14 29.95 -48.75 46.94
N PRO A 15 29.82 -47.51 47.36
CA PRO A 15 28.91 -46.59 46.72
C PRO A 15 29.39 -46.31 45.27
N TRP A 16 28.51 -46.53 44.30
CA TRP A 16 28.71 -46.19 42.91
C TRP A 16 28.97 -44.68 42.81
N ARG A 17 30.19 -44.23 42.86
CA ARG A 17 30.61 -42.88 42.54
C ARG A 17 30.56 -42.77 41.02
N LEU A 18 29.48 -42.20 40.49
CA LEU A 18 29.41 -41.69 39.11
C LEU A 18 30.58 -40.68 38.95
N LYS A 19 31.66 -41.15 38.36
CA LYS A 19 32.76 -40.27 37.93
C LYS A 19 32.23 -39.47 36.77
N PHE A 20 31.68 -38.26 37.00
CA PHE A 20 31.50 -37.27 35.99
C PHE A 20 32.87 -36.93 35.39
N LYS A 21 33.18 -37.46 34.20
CA LYS A 21 34.38 -37.08 33.46
C LYS A 21 34.33 -35.55 33.33
N ALA A 22 35.37 -34.88 33.82
CA ALA A 22 35.50 -33.44 33.69
C ALA A 22 35.40 -33.05 32.21
N VAL A 23 34.26 -32.45 31.83
CA VAL A 23 33.99 -32.00 30.48
C VAL A 23 35.08 -30.98 30.13
N ARG A 24 35.80 -31.19 29.02
CA ARG A 24 36.86 -30.29 28.54
C ARG A 24 36.34 -28.85 28.52
N PRO A 25 37.12 -27.85 28.93
CA PRO A 25 36.64 -26.45 29.06
C PRO A 25 35.99 -25.91 27.78
N GLY A 26 36.42 -26.36 26.59
CA GLY A 26 35.82 -25.98 25.32
C GLY A 26 34.34 -26.36 25.17
N TYR A 27 33.89 -27.53 25.73
CA TYR A 27 32.47 -27.89 25.64
C TYR A 27 31.60 -27.03 26.55
N LYS A 28 32.13 -26.57 27.70
CA LYS A 28 31.38 -25.64 28.57
C LYS A 28 31.15 -24.29 27.90
N VAL A 29 32.16 -23.76 27.20
CA VAL A 29 32.05 -22.53 26.43
C VAL A 29 31.05 -22.69 25.27
N LEU A 30 31.16 -23.78 24.50
CA LEU A 30 30.24 -24.08 23.43
C LEU A 30 28.80 -24.23 23.93
N PHE A 31 28.60 -24.96 25.01
CA PHE A 31 27.28 -25.13 25.65
C PHE A 31 26.71 -23.79 26.13
N SER A 32 27.50 -22.96 26.80
CA SER A 32 27.09 -21.62 27.22
C SER A 32 26.71 -20.73 26.06
N LEU A 33 27.46 -20.80 24.95
CA LEU A 33 27.14 -20.06 23.71
C LEU A 33 25.80 -20.52 23.12
N VAL A 34 25.59 -21.84 23.05
CA VAL A 34 24.32 -22.40 22.52
C VAL A 34 23.13 -21.97 23.38
N VAL A 35 23.29 -22.07 24.72
CA VAL A 35 22.25 -21.63 25.66
C VAL A 35 21.98 -20.13 25.51
N ALA A 36 23.01 -19.31 25.42
CA ALA A 36 22.86 -17.88 25.19
C ALA A 36 22.14 -17.55 23.88
N LEU A 37 22.45 -18.28 22.80
CA LEU A 37 21.75 -18.13 21.50
C LEU A 37 20.28 -18.55 21.58
N ILE A 38 19.96 -19.61 22.33
CA ILE A 38 18.58 -20.04 22.60
C ILE A 38 17.81 -18.97 23.36
N ILE A 39 18.42 -18.45 24.46
CA ILE A 39 17.82 -17.38 25.27
C ILE A 39 17.58 -16.12 24.40
N LEU A 40 18.60 -15.73 23.66
CA LEU A 40 18.49 -14.59 22.74
C LEU A 40 17.36 -14.80 21.72
N ARG A 41 17.26 -15.99 21.12
CA ARG A 41 16.20 -16.33 20.17
C ARG A 41 14.80 -16.22 20.79
N LEU A 42 14.65 -16.62 22.06
CA LEU A 42 13.35 -16.57 22.76
C LEU A 42 12.97 -15.14 23.19
N LEU A 43 13.94 -14.32 23.57
CA LEU A 43 13.69 -12.95 24.04
C LEU A 43 13.58 -11.92 22.90
N LEU A 44 14.32 -12.12 21.81
CA LEU A 44 14.43 -11.16 20.71
C LEU A 44 13.07 -10.74 20.09
N PRO A 45 12.10 -11.64 19.83
CA PRO A 45 10.79 -11.25 19.31
C PRO A 45 10.05 -10.29 20.24
N SER A 46 10.07 -10.55 21.55
CA SER A 46 9.39 -9.71 22.55
C SER A 46 10.03 -8.34 22.68
N ILE A 47 11.37 -8.28 22.63
CA ILE A 47 12.12 -7.02 22.64
C ILE A 47 11.80 -6.23 21.36
N ALA A 48 11.87 -6.88 20.20
CA ALA A 48 11.55 -6.25 18.91
C ALA A 48 10.12 -5.72 18.86
N LYS A 49 9.14 -6.50 19.35
CA LYS A 49 7.75 -6.07 19.43
C LYS A 49 7.58 -4.81 20.29
N ARG A 50 8.20 -4.78 21.47
CA ARG A 50 8.14 -3.59 22.34
C ARG A 50 8.77 -2.38 21.69
N TYR A 51 9.92 -2.55 21.06
CA TYR A 51 10.61 -1.48 20.32
C TYR A 51 9.77 -0.93 19.18
N VAL A 52 9.20 -1.81 18.35
CA VAL A 52 8.34 -1.41 17.21
C VAL A 52 7.10 -0.69 17.71
N ASN A 53 6.39 -1.24 18.71
CA ASN A 53 5.18 -0.62 19.24
C ASN A 53 5.45 0.75 19.88
N ARG A 54 6.58 0.90 20.58
CA ARG A 54 6.99 2.19 21.11
C ARG A 54 7.22 3.21 19.98
N ASN A 55 7.98 2.85 18.95
CA ASN A 55 8.25 3.75 17.83
C ASN A 55 6.98 4.10 17.05
N LEU A 56 6.03 3.17 16.89
CA LEU A 56 4.75 3.44 16.22
C LEU A 56 3.90 4.45 17.00
N ASN A 57 3.94 4.40 18.34
CA ASN A 57 3.20 5.35 19.20
C ASN A 57 3.89 6.70 19.37
N GLU A 58 5.20 6.78 19.14
CA GLU A 58 5.97 8.02 19.16
C GLU A 58 5.88 8.81 17.83
N LEU A 59 5.17 8.27 16.84
CA LEU A 59 4.97 8.94 15.55
C LEU A 59 4.08 10.16 15.68
N PRO A 60 4.54 11.35 15.26
CA PRO A 60 3.69 12.53 15.26
C PRO A 60 2.45 12.34 14.39
N GLY A 61 1.27 12.48 14.96
CA GLY A 61 -0.01 12.37 14.27
C GLY A 61 -0.47 10.96 13.94
N TYR A 62 0.24 9.93 14.46
CA TYR A 62 -0.14 8.53 14.31
C TYR A 62 -0.08 7.80 15.65
N THR A 63 -0.88 6.75 15.74
CA THR A 63 -0.77 5.71 16.78
C THR A 63 -0.76 4.36 16.08
N GLY A 64 -0.01 3.41 16.61
CA GLY A 64 0.05 2.12 15.95
C GLY A 64 0.57 1.01 16.85
N HIS A 65 0.32 -0.22 16.42
CA HIS A 65 0.82 -1.41 17.10
C HIS A 65 1.00 -2.57 16.14
N VAL A 66 1.79 -3.53 16.57
CA VAL A 66 1.90 -4.86 15.98
C VAL A 66 1.50 -5.91 16.99
N ASN A 67 0.81 -6.94 16.53
CA ASN A 67 0.34 -8.02 17.41
C ASN A 67 1.47 -8.98 17.79
N ASP A 68 2.34 -9.29 16.81
CA ASP A 68 3.43 -10.25 17.03
C ASP A 68 4.56 -10.02 16.02
N ILE A 69 5.80 -10.42 16.42
CA ILE A 69 6.98 -10.42 15.56
C ILE A 69 7.70 -11.77 15.71
N ASP A 70 7.85 -12.49 14.60
CA ASP A 70 8.66 -13.70 14.51
C ASP A 70 9.98 -13.38 13.83
N ILE A 71 11.10 -13.84 14.40
CA ILE A 71 12.44 -13.58 13.84
C ILE A 71 13.12 -14.90 13.51
N ALA A 72 13.46 -15.07 12.24
CA ALA A 72 14.19 -16.22 11.72
C ALA A 72 15.64 -15.83 11.41
N LEU A 73 16.48 -15.73 12.46
CA LEU A 73 17.86 -15.24 12.39
C LEU A 73 18.70 -15.94 11.29
N LEU A 74 18.61 -17.28 11.20
CA LEU A 74 19.37 -18.06 10.21
C LEU A 74 18.93 -17.81 8.77
N ARG A 75 17.68 -17.38 8.56
CA ARG A 75 17.13 -17.06 7.26
C ARG A 75 17.32 -15.59 6.88
N GLY A 76 17.75 -14.74 7.82
CA GLY A 76 17.75 -13.29 7.63
C GLY A 76 16.35 -12.76 7.37
N ALA A 77 15.34 -13.37 7.98
CA ALA A 77 13.95 -13.00 7.74
C ALA A 77 13.23 -12.71 9.05
N TYR A 78 12.27 -11.81 9.02
CA TYR A 78 11.35 -11.57 10.12
C TYR A 78 9.92 -11.33 9.59
N VAL A 79 8.97 -11.69 10.42
CA VAL A 79 7.56 -11.60 10.10
C VAL A 79 6.88 -10.71 11.13
N ILE A 80 6.19 -9.69 10.65
CA ILE A 80 5.33 -8.85 11.49
C ILE A 80 3.88 -9.28 11.27
N LYS A 81 3.13 -9.50 12.33
CA LYS A 81 1.73 -9.90 12.28
C LYS A 81 0.86 -8.81 12.88
N GLY A 82 -0.24 -8.49 12.19
CA GLY A 82 -1.25 -7.56 12.68
C GLY A 82 -0.72 -6.15 12.93
N LEU A 83 -0.04 -5.57 11.92
CA LEU A 83 0.33 -4.16 11.96
C LEU A 83 -0.92 -3.31 11.76
N VAL A 84 -1.16 -2.37 12.66
CA VAL A 84 -2.18 -1.33 12.55
C VAL A 84 -1.53 0.02 12.77
N LEU A 85 -1.79 0.96 11.88
CA LEU A 85 -1.36 2.34 11.97
C LEU A 85 -2.58 3.25 11.73
N ALA A 86 -2.98 3.99 12.75
CA ALA A 86 -4.09 4.92 12.68
C ALA A 86 -3.59 6.36 12.77
N LYS A 87 -4.22 7.28 12.06
CA LYS A 87 -4.01 8.72 12.27
C LYS A 87 -4.81 9.15 13.49
N THR A 88 -4.25 10.01 14.32
CA THR A 88 -4.93 10.55 15.51
C THR A 88 -6.14 11.43 15.17
N THR A 89 -6.17 11.93 13.93
CA THR A 89 -7.25 12.79 13.39
C THR A 89 -8.35 12.04 12.69
N ASP A 90 -8.08 10.76 12.30
CA ASP A 90 -9.02 9.99 11.50
C ASP A 90 -9.99 9.19 12.40
N PRO A 91 -11.19 8.86 11.92
CA PRO A 91 -12.10 8.01 12.67
C PRO A 91 -11.46 6.65 12.99
N PRO A 92 -11.60 6.13 14.22
CA PRO A 92 -10.99 4.85 14.62
C PRO A 92 -11.48 3.65 13.79
N LYS A 93 -12.60 3.79 13.09
CA LYS A 93 -13.17 2.75 12.22
C LYS A 93 -12.35 2.50 10.93
N HIS A 94 -11.55 3.47 10.51
CA HIS A 94 -10.77 3.39 9.26
C HIS A 94 -9.30 3.76 9.52
N PRO A 95 -8.51 2.86 10.13
CA PRO A 95 -7.10 3.10 10.33
C PRO A 95 -6.41 3.34 8.97
N PHE A 96 -5.40 4.20 8.97
CA PHE A 96 -4.67 4.56 7.75
C PHE A 96 -4.09 3.35 7.03
N LEU A 97 -3.51 2.40 7.81
CA LEU A 97 -2.89 1.19 7.28
C LEU A 97 -3.12 0.02 8.22
N GLU A 98 -3.61 -1.08 7.67
CA GLU A 98 -3.65 -2.38 8.34
C GLU A 98 -2.94 -3.42 7.48
N ILE A 99 -2.12 -4.28 8.11
CA ILE A 99 -1.47 -5.37 7.40
C ILE A 99 -1.57 -6.63 8.24
N SER A 100 -2.25 -7.63 7.72
CA SER A 100 -2.41 -8.91 8.44
C SER A 100 -1.08 -9.60 8.69
N ARG A 101 -0.18 -9.57 7.68
CA ARG A 101 1.15 -10.18 7.77
C ARG A 101 2.12 -9.49 6.81
N SER A 102 3.29 -9.15 7.32
CA SER A 102 4.42 -8.64 6.55
C SER A 102 5.59 -9.61 6.68
N ASP A 103 5.98 -10.23 5.59
CA ASP A 103 7.16 -11.09 5.51
C ASP A 103 8.32 -10.25 4.94
N LEU A 104 9.38 -10.09 5.72
CA LEU A 104 10.56 -9.32 5.34
C LEU A 104 11.76 -10.26 5.33
N SER A 105 12.52 -10.24 4.22
CA SER A 105 13.71 -11.08 4.06
C SER A 105 14.86 -10.30 3.46
N VAL A 106 16.08 -10.63 3.86
CA VAL A 106 17.30 -10.05 3.32
C VAL A 106 17.77 -10.87 2.13
N GLU A 107 18.14 -10.21 1.06
CA GLU A 107 18.78 -10.86 -0.10
C GLU A 107 20.25 -11.21 0.23
N TRP A 108 20.51 -12.46 0.60
CA TRP A 108 21.86 -12.94 0.92
C TRP A 108 22.90 -12.67 -0.19
N LYS A 109 22.48 -12.78 -1.46
CA LYS A 109 23.37 -12.48 -2.60
C LYS A 109 23.83 -11.02 -2.63
N ALA A 110 22.97 -10.10 -2.23
CA ALA A 110 23.27 -8.69 -2.13
C ALA A 110 24.13 -8.40 -0.89
N LEU A 111 23.86 -9.07 0.24
CA LEU A 111 24.62 -8.96 1.47
C LEU A 111 26.09 -9.36 1.27
N PHE A 112 26.35 -10.46 0.57
CA PHE A 112 27.73 -10.88 0.23
C PHE A 112 28.46 -9.88 -0.67
N LYS A 113 27.75 -8.97 -1.32
CA LYS A 113 28.31 -7.85 -2.10
C LYS A 113 28.34 -6.52 -1.32
N GLY A 114 28.14 -6.58 0.00
CA GLY A 114 28.11 -5.39 0.86
C GLY A 114 26.84 -4.52 0.70
N LYS A 115 25.80 -5.03 0.04
CA LYS A 115 24.52 -4.30 -0.16
C LYS A 115 23.44 -4.90 0.73
N LEU A 116 22.86 -4.10 1.62
CA LEU A 116 21.75 -4.51 2.48
C LEU A 116 20.43 -4.21 1.74
N THR A 117 19.99 -5.16 0.93
CA THR A 117 18.70 -5.11 0.22
C THR A 117 17.80 -6.24 0.67
N GLY A 118 16.51 -6.03 0.59
CA GLY A 118 15.54 -7.02 1.03
C GLY A 118 14.28 -7.04 0.18
N GLU A 119 13.54 -8.10 0.39
CA GLU A 119 12.21 -8.31 -0.16
C GLU A 119 11.17 -8.13 0.94
N VAL A 120 10.04 -7.53 0.58
CA VAL A 120 8.88 -7.34 1.45
C VAL A 120 7.66 -7.92 0.76
N ALA A 121 6.99 -8.86 1.43
CA ALA A 121 5.72 -9.39 0.98
C ALA A 121 4.64 -9.10 2.02
N LEU A 122 3.62 -8.33 1.61
CA LEU A 122 2.50 -7.95 2.46
C LEU A 122 1.26 -8.75 2.08
N LYS A 123 0.63 -9.38 3.08
CA LYS A 123 -0.61 -10.13 2.91
C LYS A 123 -1.77 -9.33 3.46
N ARG A 124 -2.78 -9.13 2.62
CA ARG A 124 -4.01 -8.38 2.91
C ARG A 124 -3.72 -7.01 3.54
N PRO A 125 -2.86 -6.19 2.92
CA PRO A 125 -2.73 -4.82 3.36
C PRO A 125 -4.00 -4.05 2.97
N VAL A 126 -4.54 -3.29 3.92
CA VAL A 126 -5.66 -2.35 3.72
C VAL A 126 -5.12 -0.95 3.96
N MET A 127 -5.26 -0.08 2.98
CA MET A 127 -4.88 1.33 3.09
C MET A 127 -6.10 2.22 2.88
N ASN A 128 -6.40 3.06 3.86
CA ASN A 128 -7.50 4.01 3.80
C ASN A 128 -6.95 5.43 3.69
N ILE A 129 -7.29 6.12 2.60
CA ILE A 129 -7.00 7.53 2.41
C ILE A 129 -8.29 8.31 2.62
N ILE A 130 -8.34 9.10 3.66
CA ILE A 130 -9.48 9.98 3.97
C ILE A 130 -9.18 11.36 3.37
N ALA A 131 -10.05 11.82 2.47
CA ALA A 131 -9.96 13.18 1.95
C ALA A 131 -10.20 14.16 3.09
N ALA A 132 -9.26 15.06 3.31
CA ALA A 132 -9.44 16.12 4.30
C ALA A 132 -10.62 17.02 3.90
N THR A 133 -11.56 17.20 4.79
CA THR A 133 -12.50 18.31 4.70
C THR A 133 -11.69 19.63 4.79
N ALA A 134 -11.87 20.50 3.84
CA ALA A 134 -11.40 21.87 3.57
C ALA A 134 -10.32 22.59 4.42
N ASP A 135 -9.85 22.08 5.54
CA ASP A 135 -8.84 22.70 6.42
C ASP A 135 -7.42 22.11 6.21
N ILE A 136 -6.96 22.06 4.96
CA ILE A 136 -5.65 21.49 4.59
C ILE A 136 -4.48 22.32 5.15
N ASP A 137 -4.70 23.59 5.50
CA ASP A 137 -3.62 24.54 5.88
C ASP A 137 -3.23 24.52 7.36
N LYS A 138 -3.90 23.73 8.22
CA LYS A 138 -3.67 23.71 9.67
C LYS A 138 -3.06 22.43 10.23
N GLU A 139 -2.66 21.48 9.39
CA GLU A 139 -2.02 20.27 9.89
C GLU A 139 -0.55 20.53 10.27
N PRO A 140 -0.12 20.10 11.47
CA PRO A 140 1.29 20.23 11.88
C PRO A 140 2.19 19.48 10.90
N PRO A 141 3.49 19.88 10.78
CA PRO A 141 4.44 19.22 9.89
C PRO A 141 4.55 17.74 10.28
N ARG A 142 3.95 16.90 9.49
CA ARG A 142 3.88 15.46 9.73
C ARG A 142 5.24 14.84 9.44
N ALA A 143 5.79 14.14 10.42
CA ALA A 143 6.85 13.19 10.14
C ALA A 143 6.30 12.22 9.08
N SER A 144 6.92 12.18 7.92
CA SER A 144 6.41 11.39 6.82
C SER A 144 6.34 9.93 7.28
N TRP A 145 5.21 9.26 7.07
CA TRP A 145 5.05 7.82 7.28
C TRP A 145 6.19 7.02 6.63
N GLU A 146 6.80 7.57 5.56
CA GLU A 146 8.00 7.05 4.92
C GLU A 146 9.21 6.99 5.85
N ARG A 147 9.44 8.01 6.70
CA ARG A 147 10.51 7.98 7.71
C ARG A 147 10.29 6.85 8.70
N THR A 148 9.05 6.62 9.06
CA THR A 148 8.66 5.56 9.98
C THR A 148 8.86 4.19 9.36
N LEU A 149 8.40 3.99 8.13
CA LEU A 149 8.65 2.74 7.44
C LEU A 149 10.16 2.50 7.27
N LYS A 150 10.94 3.54 6.98
CA LYS A 150 12.41 3.45 6.93
C LYS A 150 13.02 3.12 8.29
N ALA A 151 12.48 3.64 9.39
CA ALA A 151 12.93 3.32 10.73
C ALA A 151 12.55 1.88 11.15
N LEU A 152 11.38 1.41 10.75
CA LEU A 152 10.93 0.03 11.00
C LEU A 152 11.62 -0.99 10.09
N MET A 153 12.06 -0.55 8.90
CA MET A 153 12.70 -1.39 7.90
C MET A 153 14.03 -0.76 7.47
N PRO A 154 15.11 -0.96 8.24
CA PRO A 154 16.43 -0.34 7.96
C PRO A 154 17.14 -0.92 6.74
N ILE A 155 16.44 -1.69 5.90
CA ILE A 155 16.94 -2.30 4.68
C ILE A 155 16.38 -1.57 3.45
N ARG A 156 17.13 -1.51 2.37
CA ARG A 156 16.62 -1.03 1.08
C ARG A 156 15.71 -2.10 0.48
N ILE A 157 14.46 -1.76 0.27
CA ILE A 157 13.50 -2.68 -0.35
C ILE A 157 13.80 -2.75 -1.85
N ASN A 158 14.17 -3.93 -2.33
CA ASN A 158 14.40 -4.18 -3.76
C ASN A 158 13.18 -4.79 -4.44
N ARG A 159 12.43 -5.59 -3.71
CA ARG A 159 11.21 -6.24 -4.19
C ARG A 159 10.07 -6.04 -3.20
N LEU A 160 8.93 -5.56 -3.70
CA LEU A 160 7.70 -5.42 -2.92
C LEU A 160 6.59 -6.22 -3.58
N LEU A 161 5.95 -7.07 -2.78
CA LEU A 161 4.78 -7.86 -3.18
C LEU A 161 3.60 -7.46 -2.29
N LEU A 162 2.48 -7.11 -2.90
CA LEU A 162 1.19 -6.98 -2.20
C LEU A 162 0.29 -8.12 -2.67
N ASN A 163 -0.23 -8.89 -1.73
CA ASN A 163 -1.13 -9.99 -2.02
C ASN A 163 -2.48 -9.71 -1.37
N ASP A 164 -3.54 -9.69 -2.16
CA ASP A 164 -4.92 -9.45 -1.72
C ASP A 164 -5.06 -8.12 -0.96
N ALA A 165 -4.49 -7.05 -1.55
CA ALA A 165 -4.54 -5.72 -0.97
C ALA A 165 -5.89 -5.04 -1.24
N ARG A 166 -6.29 -4.17 -0.31
CA ARG A 166 -7.41 -3.25 -0.49
C ARG A 166 -6.91 -1.81 -0.35
N PHE A 167 -7.27 -1.00 -1.32
CA PHE A 167 -7.02 0.43 -1.31
C PHE A 167 -8.35 1.16 -1.31
N THR A 168 -8.59 2.01 -0.30
CA THR A 168 -9.85 2.74 -0.15
C THR A 168 -9.59 4.24 -0.12
N TYR A 169 -10.35 4.99 -0.90
CA TYR A 169 -10.41 6.44 -0.86
C TYR A 169 -11.77 6.87 -0.32
N LEU A 170 -11.76 7.55 0.82
CA LEU A 170 -12.96 7.97 1.56
C LEU A 170 -13.14 9.48 1.46
N GLU A 171 -14.30 9.91 1.03
CA GLU A 171 -14.79 11.28 1.13
C GLU A 171 -16.12 11.30 1.90
N PRO A 172 -16.58 12.47 2.39
CA PRO A 172 -17.94 12.57 2.94
C PRO A 172 -18.96 12.06 1.91
N HIS A 173 -19.66 11.00 2.27
CA HIS A 173 -20.68 10.36 1.42
C HIS A 173 -20.17 9.59 0.18
N THR A 174 -18.85 9.31 0.09
CA THR A 174 -18.28 8.58 -1.05
C THR A 174 -17.16 7.66 -0.60
N GLU A 175 -17.24 6.42 -1.00
CA GLU A 175 -16.17 5.44 -0.86
C GLU A 175 -15.82 4.91 -2.25
N LEU A 176 -14.56 5.03 -2.64
CA LEU A 176 -14.00 4.39 -3.82
C LEU A 176 -12.96 3.37 -3.37
N HIS A 177 -13.02 2.15 -3.87
CA HIS A 177 -12.06 1.13 -3.49
C HIS A 177 -11.62 0.26 -4.65
N ILE A 178 -10.45 -0.31 -4.48
CA ILE A 178 -9.91 -1.39 -5.30
C ILE A 178 -9.62 -2.54 -4.36
N ASP A 179 -10.22 -3.68 -4.63
CA ASP A 179 -10.10 -4.91 -3.85
C ASP A 179 -9.25 -5.95 -4.58
N HIS A 180 -8.83 -6.96 -3.83
CA HIS A 180 -8.07 -8.10 -4.35
C HIS A 180 -6.86 -7.69 -5.19
N MET A 181 -6.24 -6.56 -4.79
CA MET A 181 -5.10 -6.05 -5.54
C MET A 181 -3.88 -6.95 -5.33
N GLN A 182 -3.30 -7.36 -6.46
CA GLN A 182 -1.99 -8.00 -6.52
C GLN A 182 -1.03 -6.98 -7.10
N LEU A 183 0.07 -6.71 -6.41
CA LEU A 183 1.10 -5.79 -6.89
C LEU A 183 2.47 -6.43 -6.77
N THR A 184 3.25 -6.32 -7.82
CA THR A 184 4.67 -6.67 -7.85
C THR A 184 5.48 -5.46 -8.28
N ALA A 185 6.42 -5.05 -7.44
CA ALA A 185 7.38 -4.01 -7.77
C ALA A 185 8.80 -4.55 -7.59
N LEU A 186 9.64 -4.37 -8.60
CA LEU A 186 11.01 -4.89 -8.67
C LEU A 186 12.01 -3.76 -8.86
N ASN A 187 13.26 -4.00 -8.45
CA ASN A 187 14.39 -3.06 -8.59
C ASN A 187 14.16 -1.69 -7.92
N LEU A 188 13.43 -1.67 -6.81
CA LEU A 188 13.12 -0.43 -6.09
C LEU A 188 14.35 0.21 -5.43
N ALA A 189 15.38 -0.60 -5.13
CA ALA A 189 16.62 -0.14 -4.47
C ALA A 189 17.77 0.17 -5.44
N ASN A 190 17.51 0.23 -6.75
CA ASN A 190 18.57 0.43 -7.73
C ASN A 190 19.03 1.89 -7.78
N VAL A 191 20.11 2.20 -7.06
CA VAL A 191 20.76 3.51 -7.00
C VAL A 191 21.84 3.72 -8.09
N GLU A 192 22.19 2.67 -8.84
CA GLU A 192 23.29 2.70 -9.83
C GLU A 192 22.82 3.12 -11.23
N SER A 193 21.52 3.29 -11.43
CA SER A 193 20.98 3.70 -12.72
C SER A 193 21.25 5.16 -13.02
N ALA A 194 21.44 5.46 -14.32
CA ALA A 194 21.51 6.84 -14.77
C ALA A 194 20.29 7.64 -14.29
N PRO A 195 20.47 8.95 -13.97
CA PRO A 195 19.39 9.77 -13.41
C PRO A 195 18.09 9.78 -14.23
N ALA A 196 18.18 9.64 -15.54
CA ALA A 196 17.04 9.59 -16.46
C ALA A 196 16.45 8.18 -16.64
N ALA A 197 17.07 7.13 -16.08
CA ALA A 197 16.61 5.77 -16.23
C ALA A 197 15.41 5.49 -15.31
N LEU A 198 14.49 4.62 -15.76
CA LEU A 198 13.36 4.12 -15.00
C LEU A 198 13.62 2.64 -14.64
N PRO A 199 14.46 2.35 -13.64
CA PRO A 199 14.96 1.01 -13.37
C PRO A 199 13.93 0.09 -12.71
N SER A 200 12.97 0.68 -11.99
CA SER A 200 11.95 -0.09 -11.28
C SER A 200 10.81 -0.46 -12.23
N THR A 201 10.31 -1.68 -12.10
CA THR A 201 9.11 -2.15 -12.79
C THR A 201 8.03 -2.43 -11.78
N ILE A 202 6.82 -1.95 -12.05
CA ILE A 202 5.65 -2.12 -11.18
C ILE A 202 4.53 -2.67 -12.03
N SER A 203 3.89 -3.73 -11.57
CA SER A 203 2.67 -4.26 -12.18
C SER A 203 1.63 -4.50 -11.10
N ALA A 204 0.38 -4.17 -11.39
CA ALA A 204 -0.72 -4.37 -10.48
C ALA A 204 -1.98 -4.81 -11.20
N THR A 205 -2.78 -5.64 -10.54
CA THR A 205 -4.12 -6.02 -10.95
C THR A 205 -5.05 -5.90 -9.75
N GLY A 206 -6.36 -5.77 -9.98
CA GLY A 206 -7.33 -5.67 -8.90
C GLY A 206 -8.75 -5.56 -9.42
N THR A 207 -9.70 -5.43 -8.51
CA THR A 207 -11.13 -5.24 -8.82
C THR A 207 -11.60 -3.92 -8.23
N SER A 208 -12.09 -3.02 -9.06
CA SER A 208 -12.63 -1.74 -8.59
C SER A 208 -14.05 -1.88 -8.03
N ILE A 209 -14.47 -0.87 -7.29
CA ILE A 209 -15.89 -0.69 -6.99
C ILE A 209 -16.71 -0.84 -8.27
N GLY A 210 -17.84 -1.57 -8.19
CA GLY A 210 -18.66 -1.87 -9.38
C GLY A 210 -18.13 -3.01 -10.24
N GLY A 211 -17.15 -3.80 -9.76
CA GLY A 211 -16.70 -5.05 -10.37
C GLY A 211 -15.77 -4.90 -11.56
N GLY A 212 -15.25 -3.69 -11.84
CA GLY A 212 -14.33 -3.49 -12.94
C GLY A 212 -12.95 -4.07 -12.68
N HIS A 213 -12.31 -4.58 -13.72
CA HIS A 213 -10.96 -5.15 -13.66
C HIS A 213 -9.90 -4.06 -13.88
N LEU A 214 -9.05 -3.87 -12.88
CA LEU A 214 -7.88 -2.99 -12.94
C LEU A 214 -6.65 -3.76 -13.41
N LYS A 215 -5.91 -3.17 -14.35
CA LYS A 215 -4.54 -3.55 -14.71
C LYS A 215 -3.71 -2.28 -14.79
N ALA A 216 -2.56 -2.29 -14.14
CA ALA A 216 -1.61 -1.18 -14.18
C ALA A 216 -0.20 -1.70 -14.37
N ASP A 217 0.56 -1.08 -15.27
CA ASP A 217 1.97 -1.36 -15.51
C ASP A 217 2.72 -0.04 -15.50
N ALA A 218 3.86 0.02 -14.82
CA ALA A 218 4.70 1.21 -14.78
C ALA A 218 6.18 0.87 -14.76
N LYS A 219 6.98 1.79 -15.30
CA LYS A 219 8.41 1.90 -15.04
C LYS A 219 8.65 3.16 -14.23
N ALA A 220 9.58 3.11 -13.25
CA ALA A 220 9.77 4.24 -12.36
C ALA A 220 11.23 4.38 -11.90
N ASN A 221 11.57 5.59 -11.48
CA ASN A 221 12.72 5.88 -10.64
C ASN A 221 12.21 6.38 -9.28
N VAL A 222 11.98 5.46 -8.37
CA VAL A 222 11.36 5.73 -7.05
C VAL A 222 12.34 6.32 -6.03
N ILE A 223 13.63 6.42 -6.38
CA ILE A 223 14.67 6.93 -5.49
C ILE A 223 14.71 8.44 -5.51
N LYS A 224 14.27 9.07 -6.60
CA LYS A 224 14.18 10.53 -6.70
C LYS A 224 13.17 11.08 -5.68
N ASN A 225 13.42 12.28 -5.18
CA ASN A 225 12.48 12.97 -4.27
C ASN A 225 11.09 13.13 -4.90
N ILE A 226 11.05 13.50 -6.18
CA ILE A 226 9.87 13.42 -7.02
C ILE A 226 10.13 12.26 -7.98
N PRO A 227 9.42 11.13 -7.86
CA PRO A 227 9.64 9.97 -8.71
C PRO A 227 9.36 10.27 -10.17
N ASP A 228 10.28 9.89 -11.05
CA ASP A 228 9.98 9.82 -12.47
C ASP A 228 9.29 8.50 -12.76
N PHE A 229 8.30 8.51 -13.65
CA PHE A 229 7.62 7.29 -14.05
C PHE A 229 6.97 7.40 -15.44
N ASP A 230 6.72 6.23 -16.03
CA ASP A 230 5.89 6.01 -17.21
C ASP A 230 4.90 4.90 -16.86
N ALA A 231 3.61 5.25 -16.77
CA ALA A 231 2.57 4.37 -16.26
C ALA A 231 1.42 4.23 -17.25
N LYS A 232 0.90 3.01 -17.37
CA LYS A 232 -0.30 2.67 -18.14
C LYS A 232 -1.30 2.03 -17.20
N VAL A 233 -2.53 2.53 -17.20
CA VAL A 233 -3.61 2.04 -16.36
C VAL A 233 -4.82 1.72 -17.24
N GLN A 234 -5.39 0.56 -17.02
CA GLN A 234 -6.61 0.10 -17.67
C GLN A 234 -7.59 -0.34 -16.59
N LEU A 235 -8.79 0.20 -16.63
CA LEU A 235 -9.91 -0.21 -15.82
C LEU A 235 -11.06 -0.55 -16.75
N THR A 236 -11.53 -1.80 -16.73
CA THR A 236 -12.54 -2.27 -17.68
C THR A 236 -13.74 -2.88 -16.99
N GLY A 237 -14.93 -2.63 -17.53
CA GLY A 237 -16.16 -3.25 -17.05
C GLY A 237 -16.72 -2.70 -15.75
N THR A 238 -16.31 -1.50 -15.30
CA THR A 238 -16.83 -0.90 -14.07
C THR A 238 -18.29 -0.48 -14.25
N ASN A 239 -19.17 -0.95 -13.37
CA ASN A 239 -20.55 -0.50 -13.31
C ASN A 239 -20.61 0.93 -12.77
N LEU A 240 -21.12 1.85 -13.59
CA LEU A 240 -21.21 3.27 -13.25
C LEU A 240 -22.16 3.57 -12.09
N THR A 241 -23.17 2.72 -11.83
CA THR A 241 -24.09 2.92 -10.70
C THR A 241 -23.39 2.86 -9.35
N ALA A 242 -22.31 2.07 -9.26
CA ALA A 242 -21.48 1.98 -8.06
C ALA A 242 -20.71 3.29 -7.77
N LEU A 243 -20.53 4.13 -8.79
CA LEU A 243 -19.87 5.44 -8.67
C LEU A 243 -20.86 6.57 -8.34
N ASN A 244 -22.15 6.31 -8.14
CA ASN A 244 -23.15 7.36 -7.93
C ASN A 244 -22.85 8.25 -6.71
N GLY A 245 -22.27 7.72 -5.63
CA GLY A 245 -21.81 8.54 -4.51
C GLY A 245 -20.82 9.62 -4.96
N PHE A 246 -19.79 9.22 -5.69
CA PHE A 246 -18.78 10.12 -6.26
C PHE A 246 -19.37 11.08 -7.31
N LEU A 247 -20.18 10.58 -8.22
CA LEU A 247 -20.80 11.40 -9.28
C LEU A 247 -21.74 12.44 -8.69
N ARG A 248 -22.53 12.10 -7.69
CA ARG A 248 -23.41 13.02 -6.99
C ARG A 248 -22.65 14.11 -6.24
N SER A 249 -21.58 13.73 -5.56
CA SER A 249 -20.75 14.67 -4.79
C SER A 249 -20.07 15.69 -5.70
N HIS A 250 -19.49 15.23 -6.81
CA HIS A 250 -18.65 16.07 -7.68
C HIS A 250 -19.35 16.62 -8.90
N LEU A 251 -20.33 15.89 -9.46
CA LEU A 251 -20.97 16.22 -10.74
C LEU A 251 -22.47 16.46 -10.63
N LYS A 252 -23.08 16.23 -9.43
CA LYS A 252 -24.50 16.50 -9.12
C LYS A 252 -25.50 15.77 -10.00
N PHE A 253 -25.18 14.56 -10.43
CA PHE A 253 -26.12 13.67 -11.14
C PHE A 253 -25.94 12.21 -10.75
N ASP A 254 -26.95 11.41 -11.04
CA ASP A 254 -26.97 9.97 -10.82
C ASP A 254 -27.12 9.22 -12.14
N ILE A 255 -26.51 8.05 -12.19
CA ILE A 255 -26.59 7.12 -13.31
C ILE A 255 -27.50 5.95 -12.92
N HIS A 256 -28.48 5.65 -13.76
CA HIS A 256 -29.37 4.51 -13.59
C HIS A 256 -28.78 3.21 -14.13
N ARG A 257 -28.04 3.29 -15.23
CA ARG A 257 -27.36 2.15 -15.87
C ARG A 257 -26.20 2.63 -16.72
N GLY A 258 -25.19 1.82 -16.83
CA GLY A 258 -24.05 2.01 -17.70
C GLY A 258 -22.81 1.34 -17.15
N SER A 259 -21.83 1.16 -18.02
CA SER A 259 -20.48 0.73 -17.64
C SER A 259 -19.44 1.65 -18.24
N ILE A 260 -18.27 1.72 -17.59
CA ILE A 260 -17.12 2.49 -18.06
C ILE A 260 -15.90 1.59 -18.17
N ASP A 261 -15.21 1.74 -19.30
CA ASP A 261 -13.82 1.33 -19.44
C ASP A 261 -12.97 2.61 -19.47
N LEU A 262 -11.84 2.59 -18.78
CA LEU A 262 -10.96 3.74 -18.65
C LEU A 262 -9.54 3.31 -19.00
N TYR A 263 -8.91 4.05 -19.90
CA TYR A 263 -7.52 3.87 -20.29
C TYR A 263 -6.76 5.15 -20.00
N SER A 264 -5.61 5.03 -19.37
CA SER A 264 -4.75 6.18 -19.05
C SER A 264 -3.30 5.84 -19.31
N GLU A 265 -2.59 6.78 -19.88
CA GLU A 265 -1.13 6.79 -19.89
C GLU A 265 -0.68 8.09 -19.27
N LEU A 266 0.26 8.00 -18.33
CA LEU A 266 0.77 9.14 -17.59
C LEU A 266 2.28 8.99 -17.43
N LYS A 267 3.01 10.02 -17.85
CA LYS A 267 4.46 10.13 -17.69
C LYS A 267 4.79 11.29 -16.77
N MET A 268 5.75 11.10 -15.89
CA MET A 268 6.32 12.14 -15.06
C MET A 268 7.84 12.17 -15.21
N THR A 269 8.40 13.35 -15.41
CA THR A 269 9.84 13.60 -15.51
C THR A 269 10.14 14.92 -14.80
N ASP A 270 11.02 14.87 -13.77
CA ASP A 270 11.44 16.05 -12.99
C ASP A 270 10.25 16.90 -12.50
N GLY A 271 9.20 16.22 -12.02
CA GLY A 271 8.00 16.85 -11.48
C GLY A 271 7.00 17.36 -12.52
N HIS A 272 7.33 17.29 -13.81
CA HIS A 272 6.39 17.59 -14.88
C HIS A 272 5.65 16.32 -15.28
N TYR A 273 4.33 16.34 -15.24
CA TYR A 273 3.51 15.22 -15.69
C TYR A 273 2.71 15.57 -16.92
N ASN A 274 2.64 14.64 -17.84
CA ASN A 274 1.81 14.69 -19.02
C ASN A 274 1.21 13.32 -19.33
N GLY A 275 0.07 13.32 -19.98
CA GLY A 275 -0.60 12.09 -20.33
C GLY A 275 -2.03 12.31 -20.77
N TYR A 276 -2.83 11.29 -20.64
CA TYR A 276 -4.26 11.37 -20.95
C TYR A 276 -5.08 10.34 -20.18
N VAL A 277 -6.37 10.62 -20.07
CA VAL A 277 -7.39 9.65 -19.71
C VAL A 277 -8.37 9.52 -20.87
N LYS A 278 -8.72 8.28 -21.21
CA LYS A 278 -9.67 7.95 -22.27
C LYS A 278 -10.79 7.07 -21.72
N PRO A 279 -11.91 7.66 -21.27
CA PRO A 279 -13.08 6.92 -20.84
C PRO A 279 -13.86 6.41 -22.07
N PHE A 280 -14.36 5.19 -21.96
CA PHE A 280 -15.34 4.59 -22.86
C PHE A 280 -16.59 4.24 -22.08
N ILE A 281 -17.64 4.98 -22.27
CA ILE A 281 -18.92 4.76 -21.58
C ILE A 281 -19.84 3.98 -22.50
N LYS A 282 -20.45 2.92 -21.97
CA LYS A 282 -21.35 2.02 -22.70
C LYS A 282 -22.70 1.97 -22.02
N ASN A 283 -23.77 1.87 -22.82
CA ASN A 283 -25.16 1.65 -22.36
C ASN A 283 -25.62 2.64 -21.27
N LEU A 284 -25.15 3.87 -21.33
CA LEU A 284 -25.43 4.88 -20.33
C LEU A 284 -26.90 5.31 -20.33
N LYS A 285 -27.51 5.27 -19.12
CA LYS A 285 -28.84 5.84 -18.86
C LYS A 285 -28.76 6.68 -17.58
N VAL A 286 -28.93 7.98 -17.73
CA VAL A 286 -28.97 8.93 -16.62
C VAL A 286 -30.40 8.97 -16.06
N LEU A 287 -30.54 9.13 -14.75
CA LEU A 287 -31.83 9.34 -14.12
C LEU A 287 -32.48 10.63 -14.64
N ASP A 288 -33.73 10.54 -15.03
CA ASP A 288 -34.48 11.66 -15.61
C ASP A 288 -34.74 12.71 -14.52
N VAL A 289 -33.95 13.76 -14.54
CA VAL A 289 -34.00 14.89 -13.59
C VAL A 289 -35.23 15.78 -13.83
N LYS A 290 -36.15 15.39 -14.74
CA LYS A 290 -37.32 16.18 -15.13
C LYS A 290 -38.26 16.52 -13.96
N LYS A 291 -38.29 15.76 -12.88
CA LYS A 291 -39.19 16.02 -11.75
C LYS A 291 -38.67 17.08 -10.76
N ASP A 292 -37.33 17.29 -10.65
CA ASP A 292 -36.75 18.21 -9.65
C ASP A 292 -36.37 19.59 -10.22
N ILE A 293 -36.43 19.79 -11.52
CA ILE A 293 -35.95 21.01 -12.22
C ILE A 293 -36.84 22.24 -11.97
N LYS A 294 -38.06 22.08 -11.47
CA LYS A 294 -38.98 23.22 -11.29
C LYS A 294 -38.62 24.16 -10.14
N LYS A 295 -37.61 23.84 -9.30
CA LYS A 295 -37.35 24.58 -8.07
C LYS A 295 -36.01 25.35 -7.92
N LYS A 296 -35.00 25.16 -8.73
CA LYS A 296 -33.75 25.97 -8.58
C LYS A 296 -33.05 26.26 -9.93
N GLY A 297 -33.02 27.54 -10.29
CA GLY A 297 -32.44 28.06 -11.53
C GLY A 297 -30.90 28.08 -11.56
N GLY A 298 -30.33 28.05 -12.71
CA GLY A 298 -28.97 28.53 -13.06
C GLY A 298 -27.89 27.45 -13.25
N VAL A 299 -27.43 26.82 -12.21
CA VAL A 299 -26.27 25.89 -12.27
C VAL A 299 -26.63 24.56 -12.94
N PHE A 300 -27.86 24.12 -12.83
CA PHE A 300 -28.37 22.88 -13.40
C PHE A 300 -28.42 22.88 -14.94
N ASN A 301 -28.56 24.04 -15.56
CA ASN A 301 -28.60 24.16 -17.05
C ASN A 301 -27.21 23.95 -17.67
N VAL A 302 -26.13 24.25 -16.96
CA VAL A 302 -24.74 24.05 -17.42
C VAL A 302 -24.40 22.56 -17.39
N VAL A 303 -24.70 21.88 -16.29
CA VAL A 303 -24.47 20.42 -16.15
C VAL A 303 -25.33 19.64 -17.15
N LYS A 304 -26.60 20.06 -17.36
CA LYS A 304 -27.48 19.46 -18.36
C LYS A 304 -26.94 19.65 -19.78
N LYS A 305 -26.47 20.84 -20.15
CA LYS A 305 -25.87 21.10 -21.47
C LYS A 305 -24.58 20.27 -21.66
N ALA A 306 -23.77 20.13 -20.63
CA ALA A 306 -22.52 19.37 -20.65
C ALA A 306 -22.77 17.86 -20.80
N VAL A 307 -23.67 17.30 -19.97
CA VAL A 307 -24.07 15.89 -20.09
C VAL A 307 -24.80 15.65 -21.43
N VAL A 308 -25.71 16.51 -21.81
CA VAL A 308 -26.41 16.42 -23.10
C VAL A 308 -25.44 16.62 -24.27
N GLY A 309 -24.42 17.47 -24.17
CA GLY A 309 -23.38 17.64 -25.19
C GLY A 309 -22.52 16.38 -25.38
N LEU A 310 -22.13 15.71 -24.33
CA LEU A 310 -21.49 14.38 -24.40
C LEU A 310 -22.42 13.36 -25.06
N PHE A 311 -23.72 13.41 -24.73
CA PHE A 311 -24.72 12.52 -25.28
C PHE A 311 -25.05 12.85 -26.72
N ALA A 312 -25.12 14.12 -27.12
CA ALA A 312 -25.39 14.52 -28.49
C ALA A 312 -24.29 14.00 -29.42
N LYS A 313 -23.01 14.16 -29.07
CA LYS A 313 -21.89 13.57 -29.82
C LYS A 313 -21.91 12.02 -29.83
N ALA A 314 -22.46 11.38 -28.80
CA ALA A 314 -22.61 9.93 -28.78
C ALA A 314 -23.78 9.43 -29.65
N VAL A 315 -24.83 10.24 -29.79
CA VAL A 315 -25.98 9.96 -30.64
C VAL A 315 -25.62 10.11 -32.13
N GLU A 316 -24.59 10.89 -32.45
CA GLU A 316 -24.07 10.97 -33.84
C GLU A 316 -23.46 9.66 -34.36
N ASN A 317 -23.21 8.68 -33.48
CA ASN A 317 -22.78 7.35 -33.90
C ASN A 317 -23.70 6.24 -33.32
N PRO A 318 -24.94 6.10 -33.84
CA PRO A 318 -25.95 5.20 -33.29
C PRO A 318 -25.59 3.71 -33.40
N LYS A 319 -24.61 3.35 -34.27
CA LYS A 319 -24.18 1.97 -34.46
C LYS A 319 -23.31 1.43 -33.30
N THR A 320 -22.58 2.28 -32.59
CA THR A 320 -21.63 1.82 -31.57
C THR A 320 -22.08 2.05 -30.12
N LYS A 321 -23.01 2.96 -29.85
CA LYS A 321 -23.47 3.38 -28.51
C LYS A 321 -22.32 3.62 -27.49
N LYS A 322 -21.14 4.02 -28.01
CA LYS A 322 -19.91 4.22 -27.25
C LYS A 322 -19.49 5.68 -27.33
N ILE A 323 -19.23 6.26 -26.17
CA ILE A 323 -18.63 7.59 -26.04
C ILE A 323 -17.17 7.40 -25.70
N ALA A 324 -16.28 7.93 -26.52
CA ALA A 324 -14.85 7.91 -26.25
C ALA A 324 -14.27 9.30 -26.49
N THR A 325 -13.62 9.86 -25.50
CA THR A 325 -12.94 11.15 -25.61
C THR A 325 -11.56 11.04 -24.98
N LYS A 326 -10.52 11.45 -25.68
CA LYS A 326 -9.16 11.52 -25.10
C LYS A 326 -9.02 12.86 -24.36
N ILE A 327 -8.88 12.81 -23.05
CA ILE A 327 -8.80 13.98 -22.17
C ILE A 327 -7.34 14.13 -21.76
N PRO A 328 -6.64 15.21 -22.19
CA PRO A 328 -5.25 15.44 -21.80
C PRO A 328 -5.15 15.76 -20.29
N ILE A 329 -4.08 15.29 -19.67
CA ILE A 329 -3.70 15.61 -18.30
C ILE A 329 -2.26 16.11 -18.34
N GLU A 330 -2.04 17.34 -17.89
CA GLU A 330 -0.72 17.95 -17.82
C GLU A 330 -0.59 18.86 -16.60
N GLY A 331 0.61 19.00 -16.09
CA GLY A 331 0.89 19.90 -14.98
C GLY A 331 2.28 19.69 -14.39
N THR A 332 2.52 20.38 -13.28
CA THR A 332 3.80 20.36 -12.58
C THR A 332 3.57 20.16 -11.08
N VAL A 333 4.35 19.29 -10.48
CA VAL A 333 4.48 19.11 -9.04
C VAL A 333 5.67 19.95 -8.59
N LYS A 334 5.44 21.15 -8.05
CA LYS A 334 6.53 22.10 -7.72
C LYS A 334 7.32 21.71 -6.49
N GLU A 335 6.68 21.15 -5.49
CA GLU A 335 7.31 20.64 -4.26
C GLU A 335 6.41 19.58 -3.65
N LEU A 336 7.00 18.45 -3.28
CA LEU A 336 6.33 17.48 -2.44
C LEU A 336 6.62 17.83 -0.98
N LYS A 337 5.92 18.86 -0.44
CA LYS A 337 6.02 19.19 1.00
C LYS A 337 5.24 18.15 1.81
N THR A 338 5.93 17.45 2.65
CA THR A 338 5.54 16.69 3.84
C THR A 338 4.59 15.48 3.72
N ASP A 339 3.70 15.40 2.73
CA ASP A 339 2.88 14.19 2.48
C ASP A 339 2.79 13.93 0.96
N ASN A 340 3.91 13.46 0.44
CA ASN A 340 4.16 13.35 -1.00
C ASN A 340 3.08 12.56 -1.74
N TRP A 341 2.60 11.47 -1.12
CA TRP A 341 1.61 10.59 -1.76
C TRP A 341 0.21 11.20 -1.77
N LYS A 342 -0.22 11.82 -0.68
CA LYS A 342 -1.54 12.47 -0.60
C LYS A 342 -1.62 13.67 -1.55
N THR A 343 -0.55 14.47 -1.60
CA THR A 343 -0.43 15.58 -2.55
C THR A 343 -0.47 15.08 -3.99
N PHE A 344 0.27 14.01 -4.30
CA PHE A 344 0.29 13.39 -5.62
C PHE A 344 -1.10 12.84 -6.01
N VAL A 345 -1.75 12.07 -5.14
CA VAL A 345 -3.12 11.56 -5.36
C VAL A 345 -4.12 12.72 -5.51
N GLY A 346 -3.98 13.77 -4.72
CA GLY A 346 -4.79 14.99 -4.80
C GLY A 346 -4.62 15.73 -6.13
N VAL A 347 -3.38 15.85 -6.62
CA VAL A 347 -3.06 16.45 -7.93
C VAL A 347 -3.66 15.60 -9.06
N LEU A 348 -3.48 14.28 -9.02
CA LEU A 348 -4.07 13.38 -10.02
C LEU A 348 -5.60 13.44 -10.00
N ARG A 349 -6.22 13.42 -8.80
CA ARG A 349 -7.68 13.58 -8.66
C ARG A 349 -8.15 14.90 -9.26
N ASN A 350 -7.50 16.02 -8.92
CA ASN A 350 -7.89 17.34 -9.41
C ASN A 350 -7.69 17.45 -10.92
N ALA A 351 -6.58 16.93 -11.45
CA ALA A 351 -6.34 16.86 -12.89
C ALA A 351 -7.40 16.00 -13.59
N PHE A 352 -7.75 14.85 -13.00
CA PHE A 352 -8.79 13.97 -13.52
C PHE A 352 -10.16 14.65 -13.51
N VAL A 353 -10.58 15.25 -12.39
CA VAL A 353 -11.86 15.97 -12.27
C VAL A 353 -11.91 17.16 -13.21
N LYS A 354 -10.80 17.93 -13.31
CA LYS A 354 -10.70 19.06 -14.26
C LYS A 354 -10.81 18.58 -15.70
N ALA A 355 -10.06 17.57 -16.09
CA ALA A 355 -10.08 16.99 -17.42
C ALA A 355 -11.47 16.41 -17.75
N PHE A 356 -12.11 15.74 -16.80
CA PHE A 356 -13.46 15.21 -16.95
C PHE A 356 -14.48 16.34 -17.13
N ARG A 357 -14.39 17.45 -16.37
CA ARG A 357 -15.23 18.64 -16.55
C ARG A 357 -14.99 19.29 -17.91
N GLN A 358 -13.75 19.50 -18.32
CA GLN A 358 -13.41 20.07 -19.63
C GLN A 358 -13.92 19.21 -20.79
N GLY A 359 -13.80 17.88 -20.68
CA GLY A 359 -14.39 16.96 -21.66
C GLY A 359 -15.92 17.05 -21.73
N ILE A 360 -16.56 17.38 -20.59
CA ILE A 360 -18.01 17.63 -20.51
C ILE A 360 -18.37 18.98 -21.12
N ASP A 361 -17.61 20.04 -20.85
CA ASP A 361 -17.91 21.41 -21.31
C ASP A 361 -17.59 21.64 -22.76
N GLY A 362 -17.01 20.67 -23.48
CA GLY A 362 -16.75 20.77 -24.93
C GLY A 362 -15.59 21.70 -25.32
N GLU A 363 -14.78 22.14 -24.35
CA GLU A 363 -13.64 23.05 -24.55
C GLU A 363 -12.34 22.35 -25.02
N VAL A 364 -12.40 21.11 -25.44
CA VAL A 364 -11.24 20.45 -26.07
C VAL A 364 -11.26 20.73 -27.56
N LYS A 365 -10.45 21.72 -27.94
CA LYS A 365 -10.11 21.99 -29.35
C LYS A 365 -9.22 20.89 -29.92
#